data_c95f65a856801814750afc80c03195b3
#
_entry.id   c95f65a856801814750afc80c03195b3
#
_cell.length_a   1.000
_cell.length_b   1.000
_cell.length_c   1.000
_cell.angle_alpha   90.00
_cell.angle_beta   90.00
_cell.angle_gamma   90.00
#
_symmetry.space_group_name_H-M   'P 1'
#
loop_
_entity.id
_entity.type
_entity.pdbx_description
1 polymer ?
#
loop_
_entity_poly.entity_id
_entity_poly.type
_entity_poly.pdbx_seq_one_letter_code
_entity_poly.pdbx_strand_id
1 'polypeptide(L)'
;MRKIGAFLLLLFVIFSCGKSGNNDKTNKEKGTATKNEQDVMNEIEKKKEEVEKYNRYVEVYNNLGNMDGRIIRYFEEAGNEEKVRKVKGSFPVMHVNQSTIDNVKQNLSSKVKMDELDKAAKDMLPYIEEVKTLAEAMESYYEGKDFVSDNYAKAQEMHTKFLAAVKKYSETTSAFKKAMEKQDKENKVQAIEEFKKNGEMVRYNLALQMKLNEDFLAEIDNQKLDISNFTNGNVEKFKELRDKISKQYEETEKILANGEELKKEGYTNSVAIASFKRKMTEFKGSTASLINRMETKKKGESGEISNSFYAEVSEGTPENVYRVFNEVVREYNNLNR
;
A
#
# COMPACT_ATOMS: atom_id res chain seq x y z
N MET A 1 -7.99 -4.98 16.33
CA MET A 1 -7.25 -5.67 15.25
C MET A 1 -6.65 -4.58 14.35
N ARG A 2 -5.34 -4.34 14.43
CA ARG A 2 -4.64 -3.48 13.48
C ARG A 2 -4.63 -4.23 12.15
N LYS A 3 -5.46 -3.82 11.19
CA LYS A 3 -5.24 -4.18 9.80
C LYS A 3 -3.90 -3.57 9.44
N ILE A 4 -2.88 -4.41 9.28
CA ILE A 4 -1.61 -4.02 8.68
C ILE A 4 -2.01 -3.61 7.26
N GLY A 5 -1.94 -2.30 6.99
CA GLY A 5 -2.29 -1.77 5.69
C GLY A 5 -1.46 -2.49 4.63
N ALA A 6 -2.12 -3.06 3.64
CA ALA A 6 -1.43 -3.56 2.46
C ALA A 6 -0.56 -2.42 1.94
N PHE A 7 0.77 -2.59 2.02
CA PHE A 7 1.70 -1.64 1.41
C PHE A 7 1.51 -1.75 -0.10
N LEU A 8 0.84 -0.75 -0.68
CA LEU A 8 0.83 -0.58 -2.12
C LEU A 8 2.29 -0.35 -2.55
N LEU A 9 2.86 -1.38 -3.17
CA LEU A 9 4.14 -1.29 -3.84
C LEU A 9 3.99 -0.28 -4.97
N LEU A 10 4.63 0.88 -4.82
CA LEU A 10 4.82 1.81 -5.92
C LEU A 10 5.70 1.11 -6.97
N LEU A 11 5.07 0.44 -7.91
CA LEU A 11 5.74 0.08 -9.15
C LEU A 11 5.97 1.39 -9.91
N PHE A 12 7.15 1.99 -9.69
CA PHE A 12 7.66 2.98 -10.62
C PHE A 12 7.88 2.26 -11.95
N VAL A 13 6.88 2.29 -12.81
CA VAL A 13 7.07 2.02 -14.23
C VAL A 13 7.89 3.21 -14.75
N ILE A 14 9.20 3.17 -14.54
CA ILE A 14 10.10 4.07 -15.21
C ILE A 14 10.08 3.63 -16.67
N PHE A 15 9.31 4.33 -17.48
CA PHE A 15 9.45 4.23 -18.93
C PHE A 15 10.88 4.62 -19.27
N SER A 16 11.76 3.63 -19.36
CA SER A 16 13.02 3.75 -20.02
C SER A 16 12.72 3.91 -21.51
N CYS A 17 12.49 5.14 -21.96
CA CYS A 17 12.68 5.46 -23.37
C CYS A 17 14.11 5.09 -23.70
N GLY A 18 14.28 3.96 -24.40
CA GLY A 18 15.57 3.52 -24.91
C GLY A 18 16.22 4.64 -25.70
N LYS A 19 17.19 5.30 -25.08
CA LYS A 19 18.20 6.05 -25.82
C LYS A 19 19.06 5.02 -26.54
N SER A 20 18.66 4.65 -27.75
CA SER A 20 19.60 4.16 -28.75
C SER A 20 20.62 5.27 -29.01
N GLY A 21 21.81 5.12 -28.43
CA GLY A 21 22.90 6.00 -28.71
C GLY A 21 23.39 5.78 -30.14
N ASN A 22 23.13 6.71 -31.02
CA ASN A 22 24.01 6.98 -32.14
C ASN A 22 24.23 8.50 -32.20
N ASN A 23 25.43 8.91 -31.79
CA ASN A 23 25.97 10.19 -32.12
C ASN A 23 26.25 10.23 -33.64
N ASP A 24 25.41 10.92 -34.38
CA ASP A 24 25.86 11.54 -35.62
C ASP A 24 25.34 12.98 -35.69
N LYS A 25 26.29 13.88 -35.72
CA LYS A 25 26.06 15.28 -35.95
C LYS A 25 25.72 15.44 -37.42
N THR A 26 24.49 15.81 -37.74
CA THR A 26 24.22 16.67 -38.93
C THR A 26 22.80 17.23 -38.85
N ASN A 27 22.74 18.55 -39.05
CA ASN A 27 21.66 19.39 -39.57
C ASN A 27 20.26 19.39 -38.95
N LYS A 28 19.95 20.56 -38.35
CA LYS A 28 18.60 21.07 -38.10
C LYS A 28 17.81 21.16 -39.42
N GLU A 29 16.87 20.25 -39.60
CA GLU A 29 15.66 20.52 -40.38
C GLU A 29 14.48 20.30 -39.43
N LYS A 30 13.60 21.32 -39.35
CA LYS A 30 12.27 21.19 -38.73
C LYS A 30 11.42 20.26 -39.62
N GLY A 31 11.58 18.96 -39.40
CA GLY A 31 10.71 17.97 -39.98
C GLY A 31 9.40 17.88 -39.21
N THR A 32 8.28 18.02 -39.88
CA THR A 32 6.94 17.69 -39.37
C THR A 32 6.95 16.20 -39.01
N ALA A 33 6.73 15.88 -37.73
CA ALA A 33 6.66 14.50 -37.24
C ALA A 33 5.65 13.71 -38.11
N THR A 34 6.01 12.51 -38.52
CA THR A 34 5.14 11.65 -39.27
C THR A 34 3.93 11.25 -38.42
N LYS A 35 2.77 10.97 -39.03
CA LYS A 35 1.54 10.60 -38.31
C LYS A 35 1.78 9.47 -37.30
N ASN A 36 2.70 8.56 -37.60
CA ASN A 36 3.07 7.44 -36.73
C ASN A 36 3.87 7.88 -35.49
N GLU A 37 4.75 8.88 -35.60
CA GLU A 37 5.49 9.45 -34.47
C GLU A 37 4.56 10.24 -33.52
N GLN A 38 3.57 10.95 -34.09
CA GLN A 38 2.58 11.68 -33.30
C GLN A 38 1.68 10.72 -32.50
N ASP A 39 1.25 9.61 -33.09
CA ASP A 39 0.43 8.61 -32.43
C ASP A 39 1.21 7.93 -31.26
N VAL A 40 2.49 7.62 -31.46
CA VAL A 40 3.38 7.07 -30.41
C VAL A 40 3.58 8.08 -29.27
N MET A 41 3.82 9.35 -29.59
CA MET A 41 3.96 10.41 -28.58
C MET A 41 2.69 10.57 -27.77
N ASN A 42 1.51 10.57 -28.39
CA ASN A 42 0.22 10.67 -27.71
C ASN A 42 -0.02 9.47 -26.78
N GLU A 43 0.37 8.26 -27.18
CA GLU A 43 0.27 7.06 -26.34
C GLU A 43 1.19 7.13 -25.12
N ILE A 44 2.42 7.62 -25.29
CA ILE A 44 3.38 7.84 -24.20
C ILE A 44 2.84 8.87 -23.20
N GLU A 45 2.32 10.01 -23.68
CA GLU A 45 1.73 11.04 -22.83
C GLU A 45 0.52 10.50 -22.06
N LYS A 46 -0.35 9.76 -22.72
CA LYS A 46 -1.51 9.12 -22.07
C LYS A 46 -1.09 8.18 -20.95
N LYS A 47 -0.12 7.28 -21.21
CA LYS A 47 0.40 6.36 -20.19
C LYS A 47 1.04 7.11 -19.03
N LYS A 48 1.75 8.21 -19.29
CA LYS A 48 2.32 9.06 -18.24
C LYS A 48 1.23 9.66 -17.36
N GLU A 49 0.16 10.21 -17.96
CA GLU A 49 -0.98 10.75 -17.22
C GLU A 49 -1.70 9.66 -16.39
N GLU A 50 -1.80 8.43 -16.92
CA GLU A 50 -2.36 7.29 -16.18
C GLU A 50 -1.53 6.97 -14.91
N VAL A 51 -0.22 6.90 -15.04
CA VAL A 51 0.69 6.65 -13.92
C VAL A 51 0.62 7.79 -12.89
N GLU A 52 0.65 9.04 -13.32
CA GLU A 52 0.55 10.20 -12.43
C GLU A 52 -0.78 10.21 -11.67
N LYS A 53 -1.89 9.92 -12.34
CA LYS A 53 -3.22 9.83 -11.72
C LYS A 53 -3.27 8.70 -10.70
N TYR A 54 -2.75 7.53 -11.03
CA TYR A 54 -2.67 6.40 -10.12
C TYR A 54 -1.82 6.73 -8.88
N ASN A 55 -0.66 7.34 -9.05
CA ASN A 55 0.22 7.74 -7.96
C ASN A 55 -0.45 8.74 -6.99
N ARG A 56 -1.25 9.69 -7.50
CA ARG A 56 -2.06 10.55 -6.63
C ARG A 56 -3.10 9.77 -5.84
N TYR A 57 -3.72 8.74 -6.41
CA TYR A 57 -4.62 7.86 -5.65
C TYR A 57 -3.89 7.02 -4.60
N VAL A 58 -2.66 6.58 -4.88
CA VAL A 58 -1.80 5.92 -3.87
C VAL A 58 -1.50 6.86 -2.71
N GLU A 59 -1.20 8.13 -2.98
CA GLU A 59 -1.00 9.14 -1.91
C GLU A 59 -2.26 9.33 -1.08
N VAL A 60 -3.43 9.43 -1.72
CA VAL A 60 -4.73 9.48 -1.03
C VAL A 60 -4.91 8.26 -0.14
N TYR A 61 -4.68 7.05 -0.65
CA TYR A 61 -4.80 5.79 0.10
C TYR A 61 -3.92 5.79 1.37
N ASN A 62 -2.66 6.21 1.24
CA ASN A 62 -1.72 6.29 2.36
C ASN A 62 -2.16 7.31 3.41
N ASN A 63 -2.66 8.47 2.97
CA ASN A 63 -3.17 9.52 3.86
C ASN A 63 -4.43 9.10 4.62
N LEU A 64 -5.32 8.31 3.99
CA LEU A 64 -6.48 7.73 4.67
C LEU A 64 -6.08 6.82 5.83
N GLY A 65 -5.00 6.04 5.71
CA GLY A 65 -4.48 5.22 6.80
C GLY A 65 -4.05 6.06 8.02
N ASN A 66 -3.42 7.20 7.80
CA ASN A 66 -3.06 8.15 8.86
C ASN A 66 -4.30 8.77 9.51
N MET A 67 -5.31 9.09 8.70
CA MET A 67 -6.58 9.64 9.18
C MET A 67 -7.34 8.64 10.04
N ASP A 68 -7.44 7.38 9.60
CA ASP A 68 -8.04 6.29 10.40
C ASP A 68 -7.40 6.16 11.78
N GLY A 69 -6.06 6.21 11.85
CA GLY A 69 -5.33 6.14 13.11
C GLY A 69 -5.65 7.30 14.07
N ARG A 70 -5.92 8.49 13.53
CA ARG A 70 -6.32 9.67 14.34
C ARG A 70 -7.78 9.58 14.81
N ILE A 71 -8.68 9.10 13.97
CA ILE A 71 -10.08 8.82 14.32
C ILE A 71 -10.15 7.79 15.45
N ILE A 72 -9.35 6.72 15.37
CA ILE A 72 -9.28 5.71 16.44
C ILE A 72 -8.84 6.35 17.76
N ARG A 73 -7.78 7.17 17.78
CA ARG A 73 -7.32 7.85 19.00
C ARG A 73 -8.39 8.78 19.58
N TYR A 74 -9.11 9.50 18.73
CA TYR A 74 -10.25 10.31 19.19
C TYR A 74 -11.25 9.46 19.98
N PHE A 75 -11.65 8.30 19.45
CA PHE A 75 -12.62 7.44 20.11
C PHE A 75 -12.06 6.71 21.34
N GLU A 76 -10.75 6.45 21.40
CA GLU A 76 -10.12 5.94 22.61
C GLU A 76 -10.28 6.90 23.78
N GLU A 77 -10.21 8.21 23.54
CA GLU A 77 -10.36 9.26 24.57
C GLU A 77 -11.80 9.71 24.79
N ALA A 78 -12.49 10.09 23.71
CA ALA A 78 -13.85 10.65 23.76
C ALA A 78 -14.96 9.57 23.93
N GLY A 79 -14.63 8.30 23.68
CA GLY A 79 -15.58 7.21 23.62
C GLY A 79 -16.19 7.06 22.23
N ASN A 80 -16.70 5.86 21.95
CA ASN A 80 -17.43 5.52 20.72
C ASN A 80 -18.96 5.41 20.95
N GLU A 81 -19.41 5.79 22.13
CA GLU A 81 -20.80 5.81 22.56
C GLU A 81 -21.44 7.17 22.17
N GLU A 82 -22.76 7.26 22.16
CA GLU A 82 -23.43 8.52 21.86
C GLU A 82 -23.06 9.64 22.84
N LYS A 83 -22.80 9.29 24.11
CA LYS A 83 -22.40 10.25 25.13
C LYS A 83 -20.90 10.45 25.14
N VAL A 84 -20.45 11.68 24.85
CA VAL A 84 -19.04 12.05 24.88
C VAL A 84 -18.48 11.96 26.29
N ARG A 85 -17.28 11.38 26.44
CA ARG A 85 -16.52 11.45 27.69
C ARG A 85 -15.94 12.85 27.85
N LYS A 86 -15.93 13.37 29.06
CA LYS A 86 -15.34 14.67 29.37
C LYS A 86 -13.81 14.55 29.34
N VAL A 87 -13.21 14.93 28.21
CA VAL A 87 -11.76 14.94 28.04
C VAL A 87 -11.19 16.17 28.73
N LYS A 88 -10.23 15.98 29.66
CA LYS A 88 -9.48 17.05 30.31
C LYS A 88 -8.05 17.05 29.78
N GLY A 89 -7.67 18.09 29.04
CA GLY A 89 -6.30 18.20 28.52
C GLY A 89 -6.22 18.51 27.03
N SER A 90 -5.09 18.24 26.41
CA SER A 90 -4.92 18.39 24.98
C SER A 90 -5.73 17.33 24.25
N PHE A 91 -6.62 17.81 23.38
CA PHE A 91 -7.42 16.94 22.54
C PHE A 91 -6.54 16.35 21.42
N PRO A 92 -6.74 15.09 21.01
CA PRO A 92 -6.00 14.53 19.89
C PRO A 92 -6.28 15.34 18.62
N VAL A 93 -5.26 16.01 18.13
CA VAL A 93 -5.35 16.81 16.91
C VAL A 93 -5.69 15.89 15.72
N MET A 94 -6.85 16.09 15.13
CA MET A 94 -7.28 15.38 13.92
C MET A 94 -7.02 16.23 12.69
N HIS A 95 -5.75 16.43 12.37
CA HIS A 95 -5.40 17.15 11.16
C HIS A 95 -5.68 16.29 9.93
N VAL A 96 -6.66 16.65 9.12
CA VAL A 96 -6.88 16.08 7.79
C VAL A 96 -6.04 16.86 6.79
N ASN A 97 -5.12 16.17 6.11
CA ASN A 97 -4.26 16.82 5.13
C ASN A 97 -5.09 17.34 3.95
N GLN A 98 -5.02 18.64 3.68
CA GLN A 98 -5.71 19.28 2.55
C GLN A 98 -5.30 18.65 1.22
N SER A 99 -4.03 18.21 1.06
CA SER A 99 -3.55 17.56 -0.16
C SER A 99 -4.35 16.29 -0.51
N THR A 100 -4.91 15.59 0.48
CA THR A 100 -5.76 14.42 0.23
C THR A 100 -7.01 14.81 -0.56
N ILE A 101 -7.68 15.88 -0.16
CA ILE A 101 -8.86 16.41 -0.84
C ILE A 101 -8.49 16.94 -2.23
N ASP A 102 -7.40 17.69 -2.32
CA ASP A 102 -6.92 18.29 -3.57
C ASP A 102 -6.53 17.23 -4.60
N ASN A 103 -5.84 16.18 -4.18
CA ASN A 103 -5.49 15.04 -5.02
C ASN A 103 -6.73 14.31 -5.56
N VAL A 104 -7.75 14.11 -4.72
CA VAL A 104 -9.02 13.52 -5.17
C VAL A 104 -9.66 14.41 -6.23
N LYS A 105 -9.81 15.73 -5.98
CA LYS A 105 -10.40 16.68 -6.92
C LYS A 105 -9.64 16.74 -8.24
N GLN A 106 -8.30 16.76 -8.18
CA GLN A 106 -7.45 16.75 -9.37
C GLN A 106 -7.64 15.47 -10.17
N ASN A 107 -7.70 14.31 -9.52
CA ASN A 107 -7.93 13.03 -10.20
C ASN A 107 -9.31 12.96 -10.87
N LEU A 108 -10.35 13.46 -10.22
CA LEU A 108 -11.70 13.49 -10.78
C LEU A 108 -11.81 14.42 -12.00
N SER A 109 -10.98 15.47 -12.08
CA SER A 109 -10.93 16.41 -13.22
C SER A 109 -10.04 15.92 -14.37
N SER A 110 -9.25 14.85 -14.21
CA SER A 110 -8.37 14.31 -15.22
C SER A 110 -9.15 13.77 -16.42
N LYS A 111 -8.58 13.92 -17.63
CA LYS A 111 -9.11 13.32 -18.87
C LYS A 111 -8.97 11.80 -18.87
N VAL A 112 -7.93 11.28 -18.26
CA VAL A 112 -7.74 9.84 -18.05
C VAL A 112 -8.80 9.32 -17.10
N LYS A 113 -9.44 8.20 -17.43
CA LYS A 113 -10.48 7.58 -16.61
C LYS A 113 -9.96 6.31 -15.94
N MET A 114 -10.30 6.17 -14.66
CA MET A 114 -10.15 4.98 -13.84
C MET A 114 -11.52 4.74 -13.19
N ASP A 115 -12.48 4.29 -13.99
CA ASP A 115 -13.91 4.40 -13.68
C ASP A 115 -14.31 3.93 -12.29
N GLU A 116 -13.83 2.77 -11.83
CA GLU A 116 -14.14 2.23 -10.50
C GLU A 116 -13.51 3.07 -9.38
N LEU A 117 -12.23 3.47 -9.56
CA LEU A 117 -11.53 4.34 -8.61
C LEU A 117 -12.12 5.74 -8.58
N ASP A 118 -12.39 6.33 -9.75
CA ASP A 118 -12.99 7.67 -9.87
C ASP A 118 -14.35 7.71 -9.18
N LYS A 119 -15.17 6.67 -9.39
CA LYS A 119 -16.47 6.54 -8.72
C LYS A 119 -16.30 6.47 -7.20
N ALA A 120 -15.46 5.57 -6.72
CA ALA A 120 -15.27 5.39 -5.28
C ALA A 120 -14.66 6.64 -4.62
N ALA A 121 -13.72 7.32 -5.30
CA ALA A 121 -13.13 8.58 -4.86
C ALA A 121 -14.17 9.71 -4.81
N LYS A 122 -15.05 9.80 -5.79
CA LYS A 122 -16.15 10.75 -5.81
C LYS A 122 -17.12 10.53 -4.66
N ASP A 123 -17.46 9.27 -4.39
CA ASP A 123 -18.41 8.89 -3.35
C ASP A 123 -17.85 9.17 -1.94
N MET A 124 -16.53 9.08 -1.72
CA MET A 124 -15.90 9.32 -0.42
C MET A 124 -15.59 10.80 -0.15
N LEU A 125 -15.37 11.62 -1.19
CA LEU A 125 -14.89 13.00 -1.06
C LEU A 125 -15.71 13.86 -0.08
N PRO A 126 -17.07 13.93 -0.17
CA PRO A 126 -17.86 14.77 0.73
C PRO A 126 -17.68 14.37 2.19
N TYR A 127 -17.47 13.11 2.48
CA TYR A 127 -17.32 12.63 3.86
C TYR A 127 -15.91 12.88 4.42
N ILE A 128 -14.86 12.91 3.58
CA ILE A 128 -13.55 13.40 3.99
C ILE A 128 -13.61 14.88 4.34
N GLU A 129 -14.29 15.69 3.53
CA GLU A 129 -14.48 17.13 3.77
C GLU A 129 -15.29 17.38 5.04
N GLU A 130 -16.36 16.62 5.27
CA GLU A 130 -17.18 16.72 6.48
C GLU A 130 -16.39 16.36 7.74
N VAL A 131 -15.66 15.22 7.72
CA VAL A 131 -14.80 14.83 8.84
C VAL A 131 -13.71 15.87 9.11
N LYS A 132 -13.10 16.45 8.06
CA LYS A 132 -12.13 17.55 8.20
C LYS A 132 -12.75 18.77 8.91
N THR A 133 -13.90 19.22 8.44
CA THR A 133 -14.59 20.39 9.01
C THR A 133 -14.95 20.20 10.48
N LEU A 134 -15.47 19.02 10.83
CA LEU A 134 -15.81 18.68 12.22
C LEU A 134 -14.55 18.55 13.09
N ALA A 135 -13.48 17.96 12.56
CA ALA A 135 -12.21 17.85 13.27
C ALA A 135 -11.61 19.22 13.61
N GLU A 136 -11.59 20.15 12.65
CA GLU A 136 -11.12 21.53 12.84
C GLU A 136 -11.97 22.30 13.86
N ALA A 137 -13.29 22.13 13.81
CA ALA A 137 -14.19 22.75 14.77
C ALA A 137 -13.98 22.21 16.19
N MET A 138 -13.76 20.89 16.34
CA MET A 138 -13.45 20.27 17.62
C MET A 138 -12.08 20.72 18.15
N GLU A 139 -11.06 20.77 17.30
CA GLU A 139 -9.73 21.26 17.68
C GLU A 139 -9.81 22.67 18.24
N SER A 140 -10.44 23.61 17.50
CA SER A 140 -10.64 25.00 17.95
C SER A 140 -11.37 25.10 19.28
N TYR A 141 -12.43 24.31 19.47
CA TYR A 141 -13.21 24.29 20.71
C TYR A 141 -12.40 23.79 21.90
N TYR A 142 -11.62 22.73 21.74
CA TYR A 142 -10.82 22.19 22.84
C TYR A 142 -9.58 23.03 23.13
N GLU A 143 -8.90 23.57 22.13
CA GLU A 143 -7.78 24.51 22.30
C GLU A 143 -8.21 25.80 22.97
N GLY A 144 -9.37 26.35 22.57
CA GLY A 144 -9.99 27.51 23.19
C GLY A 144 -10.52 27.27 24.62
N LYS A 145 -10.55 25.99 25.05
CA LYS A 145 -11.11 25.55 26.36
C LYS A 145 -12.58 26.00 26.56
N ASP A 146 -13.33 26.13 25.47
CA ASP A 146 -14.73 26.56 25.49
C ASP A 146 -15.61 25.61 26.33
N PHE A 147 -15.18 24.33 26.48
CA PHE A 147 -15.86 23.35 27.32
C PHE A 147 -15.96 23.75 28.80
N VAL A 148 -15.14 24.70 29.27
CA VAL A 148 -15.21 25.22 30.64
C VAL A 148 -16.46 26.07 30.84
N SER A 149 -16.85 26.87 29.81
CA SER A 149 -17.98 27.77 29.86
C SER A 149 -19.31 27.09 29.61
N ASP A 150 -19.35 26.06 28.72
CA ASP A 150 -20.57 25.38 28.31
C ASP A 150 -20.80 24.01 28.92
N ASN A 151 -19.89 23.61 29.83
CA ASN A 151 -19.92 22.30 30.49
C ASN A 151 -19.99 21.10 29.51
N TYR A 152 -19.28 21.19 28.36
CA TYR A 152 -19.21 20.17 27.29
C TYR A 152 -20.49 20.05 26.44
N ALA A 153 -21.41 21.00 26.47
CA ALA A 153 -22.64 20.92 25.68
C ALA A 153 -22.35 20.90 24.16
N LYS A 154 -21.47 21.78 23.70
CA LYS A 154 -21.07 21.84 22.29
C LYS A 154 -20.19 20.64 21.91
N ALA A 155 -19.34 20.13 22.84
CA ALA A 155 -18.59 18.88 22.64
C ALA A 155 -19.53 17.71 22.34
N GLN A 156 -20.63 17.58 23.09
CA GLN A 156 -21.63 16.54 22.88
C GLN A 156 -22.27 16.63 21.50
N GLU A 157 -22.63 17.83 21.07
CA GLU A 157 -23.22 18.06 19.75
C GLU A 157 -22.24 17.68 18.62
N MET A 158 -20.98 18.16 18.70
CA MET A 158 -19.94 17.86 17.71
C MET A 158 -19.61 16.36 17.68
N HIS A 159 -19.55 15.71 18.84
CA HIS A 159 -19.30 14.27 18.93
C HIS A 159 -20.40 13.46 18.21
N THR A 160 -21.66 13.80 18.40
CA THR A 160 -22.80 13.14 17.74
C THR A 160 -22.71 13.28 16.22
N LYS A 161 -22.40 14.50 15.72
CA LYS A 161 -22.19 14.73 14.30
C LYS A 161 -20.99 13.96 13.76
N PHE A 162 -19.90 13.93 14.53
CA PHE A 162 -18.68 13.24 14.15
C PHE A 162 -18.86 11.72 14.06
N LEU A 163 -19.59 11.11 15.00
CA LEU A 163 -19.96 9.69 14.93
C LEU A 163 -20.70 9.36 13.63
N ALA A 164 -21.68 10.18 13.25
CA ALA A 164 -22.42 9.99 12.01
C ALA A 164 -21.55 10.16 10.76
N ALA A 165 -20.72 11.21 10.73
CA ALA A 165 -19.79 11.47 9.63
C ALA A 165 -18.74 10.36 9.46
N VAL A 166 -18.14 9.90 10.57
CA VAL A 166 -17.14 8.81 10.55
C VAL A 166 -17.73 7.50 10.07
N LYS A 167 -19.00 7.21 10.39
CA LYS A 167 -19.67 6.00 9.86
C LYS A 167 -19.70 6.04 8.33
N LYS A 168 -20.13 7.15 7.73
CA LYS A 168 -20.18 7.32 6.26
C LYS A 168 -18.79 7.36 5.64
N TYR A 169 -17.86 8.07 6.27
CA TYR A 169 -16.45 8.05 5.91
C TYR A 169 -15.91 6.62 5.85
N SER A 170 -16.11 5.82 6.88
CA SER A 170 -15.62 4.43 6.96
C SER A 170 -16.20 3.54 5.86
N GLU A 171 -17.51 3.66 5.58
CA GLU A 171 -18.18 2.91 4.52
C GLU A 171 -17.58 3.24 3.14
N THR A 172 -17.44 4.53 2.83
CA THR A 172 -17.01 5.01 1.51
C THR A 172 -15.50 4.84 1.29
N THR A 173 -14.68 5.12 2.30
CA THR A 173 -13.23 4.89 2.21
C THR A 173 -12.88 3.41 2.13
N SER A 174 -13.68 2.52 2.75
CA SER A 174 -13.52 1.07 2.58
C SER A 174 -13.78 0.65 1.14
N ALA A 175 -14.77 1.23 0.46
CA ALA A 175 -15.02 0.98 -0.96
C ALA A 175 -13.86 1.48 -1.84
N PHE A 176 -13.35 2.69 -1.56
CA PHE A 176 -12.18 3.23 -2.26
C PHE A 176 -10.93 2.35 -2.07
N LYS A 177 -10.64 1.91 -0.84
CA LYS A 177 -9.50 1.03 -0.55
C LYS A 177 -9.59 -0.28 -1.33
N LYS A 178 -10.79 -0.88 -1.42
CA LYS A 178 -11.01 -2.09 -2.22
C LYS A 178 -10.78 -1.87 -3.71
N ALA A 179 -11.26 -0.73 -4.24
CA ALA A 179 -11.02 -0.37 -5.65
C ALA A 179 -9.51 -0.15 -5.91
N MET A 180 -8.78 0.48 -4.97
CA MET A 180 -7.32 0.63 -5.04
C MET A 180 -6.61 -0.73 -5.05
N GLU A 181 -6.97 -1.64 -4.15
CA GLU A 181 -6.37 -2.99 -4.07
C GLU A 181 -6.60 -3.79 -5.36
N LYS A 182 -7.79 -3.65 -5.96
CA LYS A 182 -8.10 -4.28 -7.24
C LYS A 182 -7.26 -3.70 -8.36
N GLN A 183 -7.22 -2.38 -8.50
CA GLN A 183 -6.44 -1.69 -9.52
C GLN A 183 -4.94 -1.99 -9.39
N ASP A 184 -4.42 -2.03 -8.16
CA ASP A 184 -3.03 -2.40 -7.89
C ASP A 184 -2.70 -3.81 -8.38
N LYS A 185 -3.57 -4.79 -8.13
CA LYS A 185 -3.40 -6.16 -8.63
C LYS A 185 -3.41 -6.22 -10.15
N GLU A 186 -4.32 -5.50 -10.81
CA GLU A 186 -4.41 -5.44 -12.27
C GLU A 186 -3.15 -4.78 -12.86
N ASN A 187 -2.71 -3.65 -12.31
CA ASN A 187 -1.50 -2.96 -12.74
C ASN A 187 -0.24 -3.84 -12.59
N LYS A 188 -0.13 -4.59 -11.48
CA LYS A 188 0.99 -5.51 -11.26
C LYS A 188 1.03 -6.64 -12.28
N VAL A 189 -0.11 -7.25 -12.57
CA VAL A 189 -0.19 -8.31 -13.58
C VAL A 189 0.21 -7.77 -14.95
N GLN A 190 -0.33 -6.62 -15.34
CA GLN A 190 0.01 -5.98 -16.61
C GLN A 190 1.49 -5.63 -16.69
N ALA A 191 2.07 -5.04 -15.65
CA ALA A 191 3.50 -4.70 -15.61
C ALA A 191 4.40 -5.94 -15.75
N ILE A 192 4.07 -7.05 -15.07
CA ILE A 192 4.80 -8.31 -15.19
C ILE A 192 4.77 -8.83 -16.62
N GLU A 193 3.62 -8.79 -17.29
CA GLU A 193 3.48 -9.22 -18.68
C GLU A 193 4.26 -8.31 -19.64
N GLU A 194 4.23 -7.00 -19.43
CA GLU A 194 4.99 -6.03 -20.23
C GLU A 194 6.50 -6.23 -20.06
N PHE A 195 7.02 -6.41 -18.84
CA PHE A 195 8.44 -6.69 -18.59
C PHE A 195 8.89 -7.95 -19.34
N LYS A 196 8.09 -9.02 -19.28
CA LYS A 196 8.39 -10.26 -19.99
C LYS A 196 8.44 -10.05 -21.50
N LYS A 197 7.45 -9.35 -22.05
CA LYS A 197 7.34 -9.05 -23.48
C LYS A 197 8.50 -8.20 -23.99
N ASN A 198 8.96 -7.26 -23.17
CA ASN A 198 10.05 -6.35 -23.51
C ASN A 198 11.44 -6.99 -23.31
N GLY A 199 11.53 -8.19 -22.75
CA GLY A 199 12.79 -8.83 -22.41
C GLY A 199 13.53 -8.19 -21.21
N GLU A 200 12.77 -7.49 -20.34
CA GLU A 200 13.26 -6.90 -19.10
C GLU A 200 13.25 -7.97 -17.98
N MET A 201 14.17 -8.91 -18.10
CA MET A 201 14.11 -10.15 -17.31
C MET A 201 14.42 -9.97 -15.83
N VAL A 202 15.21 -8.96 -15.44
CA VAL A 202 15.46 -8.63 -14.02
C VAL A 202 14.17 -8.10 -13.41
N ARG A 203 13.53 -7.10 -14.03
CA ARG A 203 12.26 -6.52 -13.58
C ARG A 203 11.14 -7.55 -13.55
N TYR A 204 11.05 -8.40 -14.59
CA TYR A 204 10.07 -9.48 -14.65
C TYR A 204 10.18 -10.42 -13.44
N ASN A 205 11.39 -10.94 -13.18
CA ASN A 205 11.59 -11.91 -12.11
C ASN A 205 11.39 -11.28 -10.73
N LEU A 206 11.86 -10.05 -10.52
CA LEU A 206 11.65 -9.31 -9.29
C LEU A 206 10.15 -9.02 -9.03
N ALA A 207 9.43 -8.53 -10.02
CA ALA A 207 8.00 -8.19 -9.90
C ALA A 207 7.15 -9.46 -9.66
N LEU A 208 7.43 -10.54 -10.39
CA LEU A 208 6.74 -11.83 -10.20
C LEU A 208 7.02 -12.42 -8.81
N GLN A 209 8.28 -12.32 -8.32
CA GLN A 209 8.63 -12.73 -6.97
C GLN A 209 7.82 -11.97 -5.92
N MET A 210 7.75 -10.65 -6.04
CA MET A 210 6.99 -9.82 -5.09
C MET A 210 5.51 -10.15 -5.11
N LYS A 211 4.93 -10.35 -6.31
CA LYS A 211 3.53 -10.78 -6.45
C LYS A 211 3.24 -12.09 -5.75
N LEU A 212 4.10 -13.10 -5.91
CA LEU A 212 3.92 -14.40 -5.26
C LEU A 212 4.04 -14.30 -3.74
N ASN A 213 4.91 -13.44 -3.23
CA ASN A 213 5.01 -13.17 -1.80
C ASN A 213 3.71 -12.53 -1.27
N GLU A 214 3.15 -11.56 -2.01
CA GLU A 214 1.86 -10.92 -1.69
C GLU A 214 0.70 -11.93 -1.75
N ASP A 215 0.71 -12.86 -2.70
CA ASP A 215 -0.31 -13.93 -2.78
C ASP A 215 -0.32 -14.80 -1.51
N PHE A 216 0.85 -15.04 -0.91
CA PHE A 216 0.96 -15.76 0.37
C PHE A 216 0.35 -14.97 1.52
N LEU A 217 0.62 -13.66 1.60
CA LEU A 217 0.01 -12.79 2.62
C LEU A 217 -1.50 -12.65 2.42
N ALA A 218 -1.93 -12.50 1.17
CA ALA A 218 -3.35 -12.44 0.84
C ALA A 218 -4.10 -13.71 1.30
N GLU A 219 -3.45 -14.87 1.30
CA GLU A 219 -4.05 -16.09 1.81
C GLU A 219 -4.17 -16.08 3.34
N ILE A 220 -3.22 -15.47 4.07
CA ILE A 220 -3.36 -15.23 5.52
C ILE A 220 -4.61 -14.38 5.79
N ASP A 221 -4.79 -13.28 5.03
CA ASP A 221 -5.94 -12.38 5.17
C ASP A 221 -7.26 -13.06 4.78
N ASN A 222 -7.28 -13.81 3.66
CA ASN A 222 -8.46 -14.50 3.18
C ASN A 222 -8.99 -15.51 4.21
N GLN A 223 -8.08 -16.20 4.88
CA GLN A 223 -8.45 -17.15 5.95
C GLN A 223 -8.60 -16.47 7.32
N LYS A 224 -8.38 -15.13 7.40
CA LYS A 224 -8.47 -14.32 8.63
C LYS A 224 -7.59 -14.88 9.76
N LEU A 225 -6.37 -15.25 9.41
CA LEU A 225 -5.42 -15.84 10.35
C LEU A 225 -4.62 -14.77 11.10
N ASP A 226 -4.49 -14.99 12.39
CA ASP A 226 -3.65 -14.23 13.31
C ASP A 226 -3.04 -15.17 14.36
N ILE A 227 -2.23 -14.63 15.27
CA ILE A 227 -1.56 -15.39 16.32
C ILE A 227 -2.52 -16.26 17.15
N SER A 228 -3.78 -15.90 17.26
CA SER A 228 -4.75 -16.62 18.08
C SER A 228 -5.33 -17.88 17.39
N ASN A 229 -5.34 -17.92 16.06
CA ASN A 229 -6.09 -18.91 15.29
C ASN A 229 -5.34 -19.56 14.13
N PHE A 230 -4.11 -19.11 13.78
CA PHE A 230 -3.41 -19.52 12.54
C PHE A 230 -3.26 -21.05 12.38
N THR A 231 -3.20 -21.80 13.47
CA THR A 231 -3.12 -23.27 13.41
C THR A 231 -4.38 -23.93 12.84
N ASN A 232 -5.46 -23.18 12.63
CA ASN A 232 -6.70 -23.66 12.01
C ASN A 232 -6.71 -23.46 10.47
N GLY A 233 -5.70 -22.78 9.93
CA GLY A 233 -5.62 -22.50 8.49
C GLY A 233 -5.41 -23.73 7.63
N ASN A 234 -5.70 -23.59 6.33
CA ASN A 234 -5.49 -24.63 5.31
C ASN A 234 -4.00 -24.73 4.95
N VAL A 235 -3.31 -25.68 5.59
CA VAL A 235 -1.87 -25.88 5.44
C VAL A 235 -1.45 -26.16 4.00
N GLU A 236 -2.21 -26.98 3.28
CA GLU A 236 -1.87 -27.39 1.91
C GLU A 236 -1.86 -26.18 0.96
N LYS A 237 -2.75 -25.23 1.16
CA LYS A 237 -2.77 -23.99 0.38
C LYS A 237 -1.49 -23.17 0.57
N PHE A 238 -1.00 -23.06 1.80
CA PHE A 238 0.23 -22.37 2.10
C PHE A 238 1.47 -23.10 1.55
N LYS A 239 1.48 -24.45 1.55
CA LYS A 239 2.53 -25.22 0.90
C LYS A 239 2.60 -24.96 -0.60
N GLU A 240 1.46 -24.99 -1.31
CA GLU A 240 1.40 -24.68 -2.73
C GLU A 240 1.96 -23.29 -3.05
N LEU A 241 1.59 -22.28 -2.25
CA LEU A 241 2.08 -20.92 -2.43
C LEU A 241 3.58 -20.81 -2.15
N ARG A 242 4.06 -21.46 -1.09
CA ARG A 242 5.50 -21.49 -0.76
C ARG A 242 6.33 -22.20 -1.83
N ASP A 243 5.82 -23.24 -2.45
CA ASP A 243 6.50 -23.93 -3.55
C ASP A 243 6.66 -23.02 -4.77
N LYS A 244 5.62 -22.25 -5.10
CA LYS A 244 5.70 -21.21 -6.16
C LYS A 244 6.73 -20.14 -5.83
N ILE A 245 6.73 -19.63 -4.59
CA ILE A 245 7.70 -18.65 -4.10
C ILE A 245 9.13 -19.22 -4.22
N SER A 246 9.34 -20.47 -3.82
CA SER A 246 10.67 -21.09 -3.85
C SER A 246 11.20 -21.27 -5.26
N LYS A 247 10.37 -21.77 -6.19
CA LYS A 247 10.74 -21.91 -7.61
C LYS A 247 11.07 -20.57 -8.25
N GLN A 248 10.23 -19.55 -8.00
CA GLN A 248 10.48 -18.21 -8.53
C GLN A 248 11.74 -17.59 -7.92
N TYR A 249 12.02 -17.85 -6.65
CA TYR A 249 13.23 -17.35 -6.01
C TYR A 249 14.50 -17.92 -6.67
N GLU A 250 14.52 -19.19 -7.05
CA GLU A 250 15.63 -19.78 -7.79
C GLU A 250 15.87 -19.08 -9.13
N GLU A 251 14.82 -18.77 -9.88
CA GLU A 251 14.92 -18.01 -11.13
C GLU A 251 15.38 -16.56 -10.88
N THR A 252 14.87 -15.95 -9.81
CA THR A 252 15.28 -14.60 -9.40
C THR A 252 16.77 -14.59 -8.99
N GLU A 253 17.26 -15.59 -8.28
CA GLU A 253 18.69 -15.69 -7.93
C GLU A 253 19.57 -15.84 -9.16
N LYS A 254 19.17 -16.65 -10.15
CA LYS A 254 19.91 -16.83 -11.40
C LYS A 254 20.03 -15.52 -12.17
N ILE A 255 18.93 -14.77 -12.32
CA ILE A 255 18.96 -13.50 -13.05
C ILE A 255 19.74 -12.42 -12.28
N LEU A 256 19.66 -12.38 -10.96
CA LEU A 256 20.43 -11.47 -10.12
C LEU A 256 21.94 -11.84 -10.02
N ALA A 257 22.34 -13.01 -10.51
CA ALA A 257 23.73 -13.38 -10.69
C ALA A 257 24.26 -13.02 -12.09
N ASN A 258 23.39 -12.66 -13.05
CA ASN A 258 23.77 -12.31 -14.40
C ASN A 258 24.12 -10.81 -14.50
N GLY A 259 25.40 -10.48 -14.40
CA GLY A 259 25.90 -9.10 -14.42
C GLY A 259 25.61 -8.33 -15.71
N GLU A 260 25.45 -9.00 -16.85
CA GLU A 260 25.10 -8.37 -18.12
C GLU A 260 23.65 -7.91 -18.12
N GLU A 261 22.72 -8.77 -17.71
CA GLU A 261 21.30 -8.42 -17.60
C GLU A 261 21.07 -7.33 -16.53
N LEU A 262 21.73 -7.44 -15.39
CA LEU A 262 21.67 -6.41 -14.36
C LEU A 262 22.09 -5.02 -14.90
N LYS A 263 23.24 -4.99 -15.59
CA LYS A 263 23.76 -3.74 -16.19
C LYS A 263 22.84 -3.19 -17.28
N LYS A 264 22.30 -4.07 -18.13
CA LYS A 264 21.36 -3.71 -19.21
C LYS A 264 20.09 -3.01 -18.66
N GLU A 265 19.56 -3.49 -17.53
CA GLU A 265 18.38 -2.94 -16.89
C GLU A 265 18.67 -1.89 -15.81
N GLY A 266 19.95 -1.52 -15.62
CA GLY A 266 20.36 -0.44 -14.71
C GLY A 266 20.55 -0.84 -13.25
N TYR A 267 20.54 -2.14 -12.94
CA TYR A 267 20.77 -2.64 -11.58
C TYR A 267 22.26 -2.76 -11.28
N THR A 268 22.88 -1.69 -10.81
CA THR A 268 24.33 -1.62 -10.56
C THR A 268 24.73 -1.68 -9.09
N ASN A 269 23.76 -1.54 -8.17
CA ASN A 269 24.03 -1.54 -6.72
C ASN A 269 24.09 -2.97 -6.17
N SER A 270 25.31 -3.53 -6.12
CA SER A 270 25.53 -4.90 -5.62
C SER A 270 25.15 -5.08 -4.14
N VAL A 271 25.25 -4.03 -3.32
CA VAL A 271 24.86 -4.06 -1.90
C VAL A 271 23.36 -4.20 -1.74
N ALA A 272 22.59 -3.42 -2.51
CA ALA A 272 21.14 -3.51 -2.52
C ALA A 272 20.66 -4.90 -2.99
N ILE A 273 21.29 -5.44 -4.06
CA ILE A 273 21.00 -6.80 -4.56
C ILE A 273 21.26 -7.84 -3.47
N ALA A 274 22.41 -7.78 -2.79
CA ALA A 274 22.74 -8.73 -1.72
C ALA A 274 21.77 -8.63 -0.53
N SER A 275 21.37 -7.40 -0.16
CA SER A 275 20.39 -7.16 0.91
C SER A 275 19.01 -7.72 0.55
N PHE A 276 18.54 -7.49 -0.68
CA PHE A 276 17.28 -8.06 -1.16
C PHE A 276 17.30 -9.59 -1.12
N LYS A 277 18.35 -10.24 -1.66
CA LYS A 277 18.50 -11.71 -1.63
C LYS A 277 18.45 -12.25 -0.21
N ARG A 278 19.15 -11.62 0.73
CA ARG A 278 19.13 -12.02 2.14
C ARG A 278 17.74 -11.93 2.74
N LYS A 279 17.00 -10.80 2.49
CA LYS A 279 15.64 -10.65 3.01
C LYS A 279 14.63 -11.60 2.37
N MET A 280 14.81 -11.94 1.10
CA MET A 280 14.02 -12.99 0.46
C MET A 280 14.26 -14.37 1.08
N THR A 281 15.51 -14.69 1.44
CA THR A 281 15.82 -15.93 2.16
C THR A 281 15.15 -15.97 3.54
N GLU A 282 15.18 -14.85 4.28
CA GLU A 282 14.48 -14.71 5.56
C GLU A 282 12.96 -14.89 5.40
N PHE A 283 12.37 -14.32 4.33
CA PHE A 283 10.93 -14.48 4.03
C PHE A 283 10.58 -15.96 3.73
N LYS A 284 11.37 -16.65 2.92
CA LYS A 284 11.19 -18.10 2.69
C LYS A 284 11.26 -18.89 4.00
N GLY A 285 12.15 -18.51 4.91
CA GLY A 285 12.28 -19.11 6.24
C GLY A 285 11.01 -18.86 7.08
N SER A 286 10.54 -17.63 7.14
CA SER A 286 9.36 -17.28 7.93
C SER A 286 8.09 -17.98 7.45
N THR A 287 7.90 -18.12 6.11
CA THR A 287 6.77 -18.89 5.55
C THR A 287 6.88 -20.39 5.87
N ALA A 288 8.08 -20.96 5.85
CA ALA A 288 8.30 -22.35 6.25
C ALA A 288 7.97 -22.58 7.71
N SER A 289 8.41 -21.68 8.60
CA SER A 289 8.15 -21.76 10.03
C SER A 289 6.67 -21.63 10.35
N LEU A 290 5.94 -20.76 9.65
CA LEU A 290 4.48 -20.67 9.78
C LEU A 290 3.81 -22.00 9.41
N ILE A 291 4.14 -22.56 8.25
CA ILE A 291 3.60 -23.84 7.81
C ILE A 291 3.91 -24.95 8.82
N ASN A 292 5.15 -25.03 9.31
CA ASN A 292 5.52 -26.02 10.32
C ASN A 292 4.73 -25.89 11.61
N ARG A 293 4.51 -24.65 12.12
CA ARG A 293 3.67 -24.44 13.32
C ARG A 293 2.21 -24.82 13.05
N MET A 294 1.70 -24.56 11.85
CA MET A 294 0.33 -24.98 11.46
C MET A 294 0.20 -26.51 11.41
N GLU A 295 1.16 -27.23 10.83
CA GLU A 295 1.19 -28.71 10.74
C GLU A 295 1.29 -29.35 12.12
N THR A 296 2.21 -28.85 12.94
CA THR A 296 2.44 -29.38 14.30
C THR A 296 1.41 -28.89 15.31
N LYS A 297 0.44 -28.07 14.88
CA LYS A 297 -0.57 -27.45 15.74
C LYS A 297 0.03 -26.65 16.93
N LYS A 298 1.23 -26.12 16.75
CA LYS A 298 1.91 -25.33 17.76
C LYS A 298 1.28 -23.92 17.82
N LYS A 299 0.34 -23.75 18.76
CA LYS A 299 -0.39 -22.49 18.98
C LYS A 299 0.54 -21.36 19.44
N GLY A 300 0.02 -20.12 19.35
CA GLY A 300 0.65 -18.95 19.96
C GLY A 300 0.80 -19.13 21.49
N GLU A 301 1.93 -18.71 22.02
CA GLU A 301 2.15 -18.66 23.46
C GLU A 301 1.44 -17.47 24.10
N SER A 302 1.15 -17.51 25.38
CA SER A 302 0.40 -16.43 26.06
C SER A 302 1.06 -15.05 25.90
N GLY A 303 2.39 -14.99 25.91
CA GLY A 303 3.15 -13.75 25.67
C GLY A 303 3.00 -13.23 24.25
N GLU A 304 3.01 -14.11 23.23
CA GLU A 304 2.79 -13.76 21.83
C GLU A 304 1.37 -13.23 21.61
N ILE A 305 0.36 -13.86 22.22
CA ILE A 305 -1.06 -13.47 22.09
C ILE A 305 -1.34 -12.13 22.78
N SER A 306 -0.73 -11.88 23.94
CA SER A 306 -0.98 -10.68 24.74
C SER A 306 -0.25 -9.43 24.27
N ASN A 307 0.80 -9.58 23.45
CA ASN A 307 1.65 -8.49 22.98
C ASN A 307 2.02 -8.63 21.52
N SER A 308 1.52 -7.71 20.69
CA SER A 308 1.77 -7.69 19.24
C SER A 308 3.25 -7.68 18.85
N PHE A 309 4.11 -7.05 19.66
CA PHE A 309 5.55 -7.05 19.40
C PHE A 309 6.14 -8.46 19.49
N TYR A 310 5.74 -9.25 20.48
CA TYR A 310 6.20 -10.65 20.57
C TYR A 310 5.65 -11.49 19.43
N ALA A 311 4.41 -11.29 19.00
CA ALA A 311 3.87 -11.95 17.80
C ALA A 311 4.69 -11.64 16.53
N GLU A 312 5.09 -10.38 16.34
CA GLU A 312 5.87 -9.95 15.17
C GLU A 312 7.30 -10.51 15.15
N VAL A 313 7.94 -10.71 16.32
CA VAL A 313 9.31 -11.23 16.40
C VAL A 313 9.37 -12.74 16.52
N SER A 314 8.27 -13.38 16.91
CA SER A 314 8.22 -14.84 17.08
C SER A 314 8.11 -15.56 15.74
N GLU A 315 9.07 -16.44 15.49
CA GLU A 315 9.14 -17.19 14.25
C GLU A 315 7.92 -18.09 14.04
N GLY A 316 7.39 -18.07 12.82
CA GLY A 316 6.26 -18.90 12.43
C GLY A 316 4.88 -18.39 12.90
N THR A 317 4.74 -17.10 13.16
CA THR A 317 3.47 -16.42 13.34
C THR A 317 3.06 -15.68 12.06
N PRO A 318 1.78 -15.44 11.78
CA PRO A 318 1.35 -14.59 10.68
C PRO A 318 1.98 -13.19 10.76
N GLU A 319 2.02 -12.59 11.95
CA GLU A 319 2.59 -11.26 12.22
C GLU A 319 4.08 -11.20 11.86
N ASN A 320 4.84 -12.26 12.15
CA ASN A 320 6.25 -12.37 11.77
C ASN A 320 6.41 -12.41 10.25
N VAL A 321 5.58 -13.17 9.53
CA VAL A 321 5.60 -13.22 8.06
C VAL A 321 5.37 -11.83 7.47
N TYR A 322 4.39 -11.07 7.98
CA TYR A 322 4.16 -9.68 7.56
C TYR A 322 5.34 -8.76 7.84
N ARG A 323 5.93 -8.85 9.04
CA ARG A 323 7.11 -8.04 9.40
C ARG A 323 8.28 -8.30 8.44
N VAL A 324 8.58 -9.58 8.19
CA VAL A 324 9.69 -9.95 7.29
C VAL A 324 9.39 -9.53 5.87
N PHE A 325 8.14 -9.64 5.40
CA PHE A 325 7.75 -9.14 4.09
C PHE A 325 7.96 -7.62 3.95
N ASN A 326 7.60 -6.83 4.96
CA ASN A 326 7.85 -5.38 4.95
C ASN A 326 9.35 -5.05 4.81
N GLU A 327 10.23 -5.88 5.36
CA GLU A 327 11.68 -5.75 5.15
C GLU A 327 12.07 -6.09 3.70
N VAL A 328 11.45 -7.12 3.09
CA VAL A 328 11.66 -7.43 1.66
C VAL A 328 11.21 -6.25 0.79
N VAL A 329 10.05 -5.67 1.05
CA VAL A 329 9.54 -4.49 0.32
C VAL A 329 10.52 -3.32 0.40
N ARG A 330 11.05 -3.06 1.59
CA ARG A 330 12.06 -1.99 1.77
C ARG A 330 13.30 -2.23 0.90
N GLU A 331 13.84 -3.45 0.90
CA GLU A 331 15.02 -3.76 0.10
C GLU A 331 14.70 -3.80 -1.41
N TYR A 332 13.50 -4.23 -1.80
CA TYR A 332 13.03 -4.11 -3.18
C TYR A 332 12.98 -2.66 -3.65
N ASN A 333 12.49 -1.76 -2.83
CA ASN A 333 12.47 -0.33 -3.14
C ASN A 333 13.88 0.27 -3.24
N ASN A 334 14.84 -0.27 -2.49
CA ASN A 334 16.24 0.14 -2.58
C ASN A 334 16.95 -0.32 -3.87
N LEU A 335 16.46 -1.41 -4.50
CA LEU A 335 16.95 -1.84 -5.82
C LEU A 335 16.58 -0.88 -6.94
N ASN A 336 15.47 -0.16 -6.78
CA ASN A 336 14.89 0.70 -7.81
C ASN A 336 15.27 2.19 -7.63
N ARG A 337 16.19 2.47 -6.73
CA ARG A 337 16.77 3.82 -6.49
C ARG A 337 18.14 3.95 -7.12
#